data_ce688c6f6ca90df28954f432539f79f0
#
_entry.id   ce688c6f6ca90df28954f432539f79f0
#
_cell.length_a   1.000
_cell.length_b   1.000
_cell.length_c   1.000
_cell.angle_alpha   90.00
_cell.angle_beta   90.00
_cell.angle_gamma   90.00
#
_symmetry.space_group_name_H-M   'P 1'
#
loop_
_entity.id
_entity.type
_entity.pdbx_description
1 polymer ?
#
loop_
_entity_poly.entity_id
_entity_poly.type
_entity_poly.pdbx_seq_one_letter_code
_entity_poly.pdbx_strand_id
1 'polypeptide(L)'
;MAKSKSSAEANQETPYENLKTPIYGLFVLAILYTFYLAHQIVLPIVLAILVTLLFSPVVEKLYKKWGLPKSISALLLLISLLAAMAGIVAAVSQPLLEWAARAPQTLSQLFVGESDLQRHLSTLTDTAAEIEEQLEEQMGDEDAETPQTVVLQTDSWRNQLTTGLYQTASGVTLALALTYFLLVSGDRMLLNLADQMKRRKRRIMMRIIRSGQEQIARYLGVITLTNTSIGVAIGLIAWAMGMPSPVVWGLIVALTRFISYLGVFIAFGLLTVVSVTSFDTLWQMAVVPVSFMIISSLVGFFLEPYIHGMRLAVNPVVIFIAIFFWGWLWGPIGVFITVPLMTVIMVVISHIPQMNGVYQVLSKDSVKTLRKKESS
;
A
#
# COMPACT_ATOMS: atom_id res chain seq x y z
N MET A 1 -37.66 57.41 -26.19
CA MET A 1 -36.20 57.30 -26.30
C MET A 1 -35.57 57.02 -24.91
N ALA A 2 -35.83 55.85 -24.29
CA ALA A 2 -35.24 55.52 -22.97
C ALA A 2 -35.32 54.00 -22.71
N LYS A 3 -34.83 53.16 -23.65
CA LYS A 3 -34.79 51.67 -23.50
C LYS A 3 -33.55 51.01 -24.13
N SER A 4 -32.48 51.80 -24.39
CA SER A 4 -31.29 51.26 -25.09
C SER A 4 -29.97 51.36 -24.32
N LYS A 5 -29.99 51.60 -22.99
CA LYS A 5 -28.75 51.70 -22.19
C LYS A 5 -28.55 50.57 -21.18
N SER A 6 -29.49 49.59 -21.11
CA SER A 6 -29.41 48.52 -20.08
C SER A 6 -28.78 47.22 -20.53
N SER A 7 -28.38 47.09 -21.79
CA SER A 7 -27.81 45.80 -22.31
C SER A 7 -26.32 45.82 -22.58
N ALA A 8 -25.61 46.91 -22.25
CA ALA A 8 -24.17 47.02 -22.47
C ALA A 8 -23.29 46.83 -21.22
N GLU A 9 -23.89 46.71 -20.03
CA GLU A 9 -23.14 46.53 -18.76
C GLU A 9 -23.02 45.09 -18.28
N ALA A 10 -23.53 44.11 -19.03
CA ALA A 10 -23.65 42.72 -18.55
C ALA A 10 -22.51 41.78 -18.98
N ASN A 11 -21.35 42.26 -19.47
CA ASN A 11 -20.25 41.34 -19.81
C ASN A 11 -18.87 42.03 -19.69
N GLN A 12 -18.60 42.68 -18.58
CA GLN A 12 -17.22 42.89 -18.13
C GLN A 12 -16.89 41.80 -17.13
N GLU A 13 -16.66 40.56 -17.64
CA GLU A 13 -15.89 39.55 -16.92
C GLU A 13 -14.53 40.19 -16.65
N THR A 14 -14.29 40.51 -15.38
CA THR A 14 -13.01 41.10 -14.98
C THR A 14 -11.90 40.11 -15.37
N PRO A 15 -10.81 40.56 -16.05
CA PRO A 15 -9.74 39.65 -16.52
C PRO A 15 -9.11 38.79 -15.41
N TYR A 16 -9.42 39.09 -14.15
CA TYR A 16 -8.95 38.35 -12.98
C TYR A 16 -9.76 37.06 -12.68
N GLU A 17 -11.01 36.92 -13.17
CA GLU A 17 -11.78 35.69 -12.97
C GLU A 17 -11.20 34.50 -13.77
N ASN A 18 -10.70 34.75 -14.95
CA ASN A 18 -10.07 33.74 -15.79
C ASN A 18 -8.71 33.29 -15.25
N LEU A 19 -8.03 34.10 -14.41
CA LEU A 19 -6.73 33.73 -13.81
C LEU A 19 -6.89 32.87 -12.55
N LYS A 20 -8.03 32.86 -11.89
CA LYS A 20 -8.25 32.08 -10.65
C LYS A 20 -8.04 30.60 -10.89
N THR A 21 -8.60 30.06 -11.98
CA THR A 21 -8.50 28.62 -12.31
C THR A 21 -7.06 28.15 -12.53
N PRO A 22 -6.22 28.80 -13.38
CA PRO A 22 -4.83 28.40 -13.54
C PRO A 22 -4.00 28.60 -12.26
N ILE A 23 -4.27 29.66 -11.45
CA ILE A 23 -3.58 29.87 -10.18
C ILE A 23 -3.90 28.73 -9.18
N TYR A 24 -5.17 28.33 -9.07
CA TYR A 24 -5.54 27.18 -8.24
C TYR A 24 -4.88 25.87 -8.76
N GLY A 25 -4.82 25.67 -10.08
CA GLY A 25 -4.11 24.55 -10.68
C GLY A 25 -2.63 24.52 -10.30
N LEU A 26 -1.93 25.65 -10.46
CA LEU A 26 -0.52 25.79 -10.05
C LEU A 26 -0.31 25.57 -8.55
N PHE A 27 -1.21 26.08 -7.72
CA PHE A 27 -1.16 25.90 -6.28
C PHE A 27 -1.30 24.42 -5.89
N VAL A 28 -2.24 23.70 -6.51
CA VAL A 28 -2.41 22.25 -6.31
C VAL A 28 -1.15 21.50 -6.76
N LEU A 29 -0.61 21.82 -7.93
CA LEU A 29 0.64 21.22 -8.41
C LEU A 29 1.82 21.50 -7.47
N ALA A 30 1.95 22.73 -6.96
CA ALA A 30 3.00 23.09 -6.00
C ALA A 30 2.86 22.28 -4.69
N ILE A 31 1.63 22.10 -4.19
CA ILE A 31 1.37 21.24 -3.03
C ILE A 31 1.78 19.80 -3.31
N LEU A 32 1.34 19.22 -4.43
CA LEU A 32 1.69 17.84 -4.81
C LEU A 32 3.20 17.66 -4.96
N TYR A 33 3.88 18.61 -5.58
CA TYR A 33 5.33 18.61 -5.73
C TYR A 33 6.03 18.70 -4.36
N THR A 34 5.51 19.52 -3.45
CA THR A 34 6.01 19.60 -2.07
C THR A 34 5.83 18.27 -1.34
N PHE A 35 4.68 17.61 -1.47
CA PHE A 35 4.46 16.27 -0.89
C PHE A 35 5.39 15.21 -1.49
N TYR A 36 5.68 15.31 -2.77
CA TYR A 36 6.64 14.44 -3.45
C TYR A 36 8.06 14.64 -2.92
N LEU A 37 8.54 15.90 -2.83
CA LEU A 37 9.86 16.21 -2.28
C LEU A 37 9.98 15.87 -0.79
N ALA A 38 8.93 16.15 -0.02
CA ALA A 38 8.91 15.94 1.42
C ALA A 38 8.51 14.50 1.83
N HIS A 39 8.46 13.55 0.90
CA HIS A 39 7.97 12.19 1.17
C HIS A 39 8.69 11.50 2.34
N GLN A 40 9.99 11.75 2.51
CA GLN A 40 10.78 11.19 3.61
C GLN A 40 10.31 11.64 5.01
N ILE A 41 9.63 12.79 5.10
CA ILE A 41 9.08 13.32 6.36
C ILE A 41 7.58 13.08 6.43
N VAL A 42 6.86 13.32 5.35
CA VAL A 42 5.40 13.23 5.32
C VAL A 42 4.92 11.79 5.47
N LEU A 43 5.57 10.85 4.81
CA LEU A 43 5.18 9.43 4.87
C LEU A 43 5.27 8.85 6.29
N PRO A 44 6.37 9.02 7.07
CA PRO A 44 6.41 8.61 8.47
C PRO A 44 5.33 9.26 9.34
N ILE A 45 4.99 10.54 9.08
CA ILE A 45 3.92 11.23 9.82
C ILE A 45 2.56 10.58 9.52
N VAL A 46 2.26 10.33 8.26
CA VAL A 46 1.01 9.67 7.85
C VAL A 46 0.91 8.27 8.43
N LEU A 47 1.99 7.49 8.36
CA LEU A 47 2.07 6.16 8.99
C LEU A 47 1.85 6.24 10.49
N ALA A 48 2.49 7.18 11.17
CA ALA A 48 2.33 7.38 12.61
C ALA A 48 0.88 7.69 12.99
N ILE A 49 0.19 8.53 12.22
CA ILE A 49 -1.23 8.83 12.44
C ILE A 49 -2.08 7.57 12.25
N LEU A 50 -1.87 6.81 11.17
CA LEU A 50 -2.64 5.57 10.90
C LEU A 50 -2.42 4.52 11.99
N VAL A 51 -1.17 4.30 12.40
CA VAL A 51 -0.82 3.36 13.49
C VAL A 51 -1.39 3.83 14.81
N THR A 52 -1.36 5.14 15.09
CA THR A 52 -1.99 5.73 16.29
C THR A 52 -3.50 5.48 16.29
N LEU A 53 -4.18 5.70 15.17
CA LEU A 53 -5.62 5.46 15.04
C LEU A 53 -5.97 3.98 15.24
N LEU A 54 -5.12 3.07 14.77
CA LEU A 54 -5.28 1.62 14.97
C LEU A 54 -5.11 1.22 16.44
N PHE A 55 -4.06 1.72 17.10
CA PHE A 55 -3.71 1.29 18.46
C PHE A 55 -4.38 2.10 19.58
N SER A 56 -4.88 3.31 19.30
CA SER A 56 -5.54 4.16 20.30
C SER A 56 -6.63 3.43 21.11
N PRO A 57 -7.60 2.67 20.51
CA PRO A 57 -8.60 1.96 21.28
C PRO A 57 -8.00 0.82 22.11
N VAL A 58 -6.90 0.21 21.68
CA VAL A 58 -6.21 -0.85 22.42
C VAL A 58 -5.52 -0.26 23.65
N VAL A 59 -4.77 0.84 23.48
CA VAL A 59 -4.14 1.57 24.59
C VAL A 59 -5.18 2.02 25.61
N GLU A 60 -6.32 2.55 25.14
CA GLU A 60 -7.40 2.98 26.04
C GLU A 60 -8.04 1.82 26.81
N LYS A 61 -8.20 0.65 26.18
CA LYS A 61 -8.69 -0.58 26.85
C LYS A 61 -7.70 -1.08 27.89
N LEU A 62 -6.38 -1.09 27.59
CA LEU A 62 -5.34 -1.48 28.55
C LEU A 62 -5.32 -0.54 29.75
N TYR A 63 -5.40 0.76 29.51
CA TYR A 63 -5.48 1.76 30.55
C TYR A 63 -6.71 1.59 31.47
N LYS A 64 -7.92 1.44 30.86
CA LYS A 64 -9.17 1.33 31.61
C LYS A 64 -9.37 -0.01 32.32
N LYS A 65 -8.95 -1.12 31.69
CA LYS A 65 -9.22 -2.48 32.21
C LYS A 65 -8.11 -2.99 33.13
N TRP A 66 -6.85 -2.66 32.81
CA TRP A 66 -5.69 -3.20 33.51
C TRP A 66 -4.94 -2.13 34.32
N GLY A 67 -5.38 -0.86 34.29
CA GLY A 67 -4.76 0.23 35.03
C GLY A 67 -3.36 0.60 34.54
N LEU A 68 -2.92 0.07 33.39
CA LEU A 68 -1.59 0.33 32.86
C LEU A 68 -1.49 1.77 32.34
N PRO A 69 -0.48 2.55 32.75
CA PRO A 69 -0.26 3.89 32.20
C PRO A 69 -0.22 3.89 30.68
N LYS A 70 -0.79 4.92 30.04
CA LYS A 70 -0.81 5.03 28.57
C LYS A 70 0.59 4.91 27.96
N SER A 71 1.62 5.46 28.62
CA SER A 71 3.02 5.37 28.17
C SER A 71 3.54 3.94 28.09
N ILE A 72 3.26 3.13 29.13
CA ILE A 72 3.66 1.72 29.18
C ILE A 72 2.86 0.90 28.16
N SER A 73 1.55 1.12 28.07
CA SER A 73 0.70 0.44 27.10
C SER A 73 1.12 0.73 25.65
N ALA A 74 1.43 1.99 25.34
CA ALA A 74 1.91 2.38 24.02
C ALA A 74 3.28 1.74 23.71
N LEU A 75 4.22 1.76 24.66
CA LEU A 75 5.54 1.17 24.50
C LEU A 75 5.45 -0.34 24.26
N LEU A 76 4.66 -1.07 25.07
CA LEU A 76 4.47 -2.51 24.89
C LEU A 76 3.88 -2.86 23.51
N LEU A 77 2.87 -2.10 23.05
CA LEU A 77 2.28 -2.31 21.74
C LEU A 77 3.28 -2.04 20.61
N LEU A 78 4.09 -0.99 20.71
CA LEU A 78 5.11 -0.68 19.71
C LEU A 78 6.23 -1.71 19.70
N ILE A 79 6.68 -2.18 20.86
CA ILE A 79 7.67 -3.26 20.95
C ILE A 79 7.09 -4.54 20.36
N SER A 80 5.82 -4.89 20.65
CA SER A 80 5.17 -6.05 20.07
C SER A 80 5.03 -5.96 18.56
N LEU A 81 4.73 -4.77 18.04
CA LEU A 81 4.68 -4.49 16.60
C LEU A 81 6.05 -4.69 15.94
N LEU A 82 7.11 -4.10 16.55
CA LEU A 82 8.48 -4.28 16.06
C LEU A 82 8.93 -5.74 16.08
N ALA A 83 8.65 -6.44 17.18
CA ALA A 83 8.95 -7.86 17.31
C ALA A 83 8.21 -8.70 16.27
N ALA A 84 6.93 -8.39 16.02
CA ALA A 84 6.14 -9.04 14.97
C ALA A 84 6.72 -8.76 13.57
N MET A 85 7.07 -7.51 13.27
CA MET A 85 7.70 -7.14 11.99
C MET A 85 9.05 -7.84 11.80
N ALA A 86 9.92 -7.84 12.82
CA ALA A 86 11.20 -8.52 12.77
C ALA A 86 11.03 -10.04 12.61
N GLY A 87 10.06 -10.63 13.31
CA GLY A 87 9.71 -12.05 13.19
C GLY A 87 9.21 -12.40 11.78
N ILE A 88 8.36 -11.57 11.18
CA ILE A 88 7.89 -11.75 9.79
C ILE A 88 9.07 -11.69 8.81
N VAL A 89 9.92 -10.66 8.92
CA VAL A 89 11.09 -10.53 8.06
C VAL A 89 12.01 -11.73 8.19
N ALA A 90 12.32 -12.16 9.42
CA ALA A 90 13.17 -13.34 9.67
C ALA A 90 12.54 -14.63 9.13
N ALA A 91 11.22 -14.81 9.30
CA ALA A 91 10.51 -15.99 8.83
C ALA A 91 10.43 -16.07 7.29
N VAL A 92 10.37 -14.92 6.62
CA VAL A 92 10.12 -14.83 5.17
C VAL A 92 11.41 -14.74 4.36
N SER A 93 12.49 -14.16 4.91
CA SER A 93 13.71 -13.85 4.16
C SER A 93 14.41 -15.07 3.58
N GLN A 94 14.71 -16.08 4.40
CA GLN A 94 15.42 -17.28 3.92
C GLN A 94 14.60 -18.10 2.91
N PRO A 95 13.33 -18.48 3.19
CA PRO A 95 12.53 -19.23 2.24
C PRO A 95 12.31 -18.51 0.90
N LEU A 96 12.17 -17.19 0.91
CA LEU A 96 12.04 -16.41 -0.33
C LEU A 96 13.34 -16.44 -1.15
N LEU A 97 14.48 -16.32 -0.51
CA LEU A 97 15.78 -16.38 -1.20
C LEU A 97 16.02 -17.78 -1.80
N GLU A 98 15.72 -18.85 -1.05
CA GLU A 98 15.81 -20.21 -1.55
C GLU A 98 14.87 -20.47 -2.73
N TRP A 99 13.62 -19.99 -2.62
CA TRP A 99 12.66 -20.12 -3.70
C TRP A 99 13.09 -19.30 -4.93
N ALA A 100 13.51 -18.05 -4.74
CA ALA A 100 13.98 -17.19 -5.84
C ALA A 100 15.20 -17.78 -6.57
N ALA A 101 16.04 -18.51 -5.88
CA ALA A 101 17.18 -19.21 -6.50
C ALA A 101 16.75 -20.43 -7.34
N ARG A 102 15.68 -21.12 -6.96
CA ARG A 102 15.17 -22.32 -7.65
C ARG A 102 14.16 -22.00 -8.76
N ALA A 103 13.35 -20.95 -8.59
CA ALA A 103 12.25 -20.62 -9.50
C ALA A 103 12.68 -20.45 -10.98
N PRO A 104 13.77 -19.76 -11.32
CA PRO A 104 14.20 -19.62 -12.71
C PRO A 104 14.47 -20.94 -13.41
N GLN A 105 15.09 -21.89 -12.72
CA GLN A 105 15.41 -23.21 -13.27
C GLN A 105 14.15 -24.03 -13.56
N THR A 106 13.18 -24.00 -12.66
CA THR A 106 11.92 -24.73 -12.81
C THR A 106 11.01 -24.09 -13.85
N LEU A 107 10.96 -22.77 -13.90
CA LEU A 107 10.16 -22.05 -14.90
C LEU A 107 10.73 -22.22 -16.31
N SER A 108 12.05 -22.23 -16.49
CA SER A 108 12.66 -22.50 -17.79
C SER A 108 12.32 -23.90 -18.30
N GLN A 109 12.24 -24.90 -17.44
CA GLN A 109 11.82 -26.26 -17.81
C GLN A 109 10.34 -26.35 -18.25
N LEU A 110 9.48 -25.47 -17.75
CA LEU A 110 8.05 -25.47 -18.07
C LEU A 110 7.71 -24.68 -19.35
N PHE A 111 8.41 -23.55 -19.56
CA PHE A 111 8.12 -22.63 -20.68
C PHE A 111 8.96 -22.89 -21.93
N VAL A 112 10.07 -23.59 -21.79
CA VAL A 112 10.98 -23.91 -22.88
C VAL A 112 11.15 -25.41 -22.90
N GLY A 113 10.49 -26.08 -23.87
CA GLY A 113 10.90 -27.43 -24.23
C GLY A 113 12.41 -27.35 -24.46
N GLU A 114 13.11 -28.22 -23.80
CA GLU A 114 14.56 -28.26 -23.47
C GLU A 114 15.56 -28.04 -24.67
N SER A 115 15.03 -27.84 -25.89
CA SER A 115 15.86 -27.91 -27.10
C SER A 115 16.17 -26.59 -27.81
N ASP A 116 15.29 -25.58 -27.75
CA ASP A 116 15.46 -24.43 -28.66
C ASP A 116 16.11 -23.20 -28.04
N LEU A 117 15.81 -22.85 -26.77
CA LEU A 117 16.44 -21.69 -26.13
C LEU A 117 17.88 -21.99 -25.68
N GLN A 118 18.13 -23.21 -25.23
CA GLN A 118 19.47 -23.61 -24.82
C GLN A 118 20.40 -23.66 -26.06
N ARG A 119 19.91 -24.12 -27.23
CA ARG A 119 20.64 -24.03 -28.49
C ARG A 119 20.89 -22.59 -28.95
N HIS A 120 19.91 -21.72 -28.80
CA HIS A 120 20.07 -20.30 -29.17
C HIS A 120 21.03 -19.58 -28.20
N LEU A 121 20.98 -19.87 -26.90
CA LEU A 121 21.90 -19.30 -25.92
C LEU A 121 23.32 -19.83 -26.08
N SER A 122 23.51 -21.13 -26.30
CA SER A 122 24.83 -21.67 -26.58
C SER A 122 25.39 -21.13 -27.90
N THR A 123 24.58 -21.02 -28.96
CA THR A 123 25.01 -20.42 -30.22
C THR A 123 25.42 -18.96 -30.05
N LEU A 124 24.69 -18.17 -29.23
CA LEU A 124 25.07 -16.79 -28.94
C LEU A 124 26.35 -16.68 -28.11
N THR A 125 26.56 -17.61 -27.18
CA THR A 125 27.77 -17.67 -26.35
C THR A 125 28.97 -18.12 -27.19
N ASP A 126 28.81 -19.11 -28.07
CA ASP A 126 29.84 -19.60 -28.98
C ASP A 126 30.21 -18.53 -30.03
N THR A 127 29.16 -17.79 -30.56
CA THR A 127 29.42 -16.68 -31.50
C THR A 127 30.09 -15.50 -30.80
N ALA A 128 29.80 -15.24 -29.54
CA ALA A 128 30.47 -14.20 -28.77
C ALA A 128 31.93 -14.57 -28.48
N ALA A 129 32.22 -15.83 -28.18
CA ALA A 129 33.57 -16.35 -28.00
C ALA A 129 34.38 -16.33 -29.29
N GLU A 130 33.79 -16.70 -30.46
CA GLU A 130 34.40 -16.60 -31.77
C GLU A 130 34.72 -15.16 -32.19
N ILE A 131 33.83 -14.22 -31.83
CA ILE A 131 34.06 -12.79 -32.07
C ILE A 131 35.19 -12.24 -31.18
N GLU A 132 35.26 -12.73 -29.92
CA GLU A 132 36.32 -12.34 -28.98
C GLU A 132 37.70 -12.88 -29.46
N GLU A 133 37.75 -14.15 -29.91
CA GLU A 133 38.97 -14.75 -30.50
C GLU A 133 39.39 -14.08 -31.80
N GLN A 134 38.45 -13.68 -32.68
CA GLN A 134 38.76 -12.93 -33.90
C GLN A 134 39.21 -11.48 -33.64
N LEU A 135 38.71 -10.86 -32.55
CA LEU A 135 39.17 -9.56 -32.12
C LEU A 135 40.57 -9.60 -31.49
N GLU A 136 40.90 -10.66 -30.74
CA GLU A 136 42.25 -10.89 -30.21
C GLU A 136 43.26 -11.18 -31.32
N GLU A 137 42.90 -11.93 -32.39
CA GLU A 137 43.77 -12.19 -33.54
C GLU A 137 43.98 -10.92 -34.40
N GLN A 138 43.03 -9.99 -34.48
CA GLN A 138 43.16 -8.75 -35.25
C GLN A 138 43.84 -7.62 -34.49
N MET A 139 43.95 -7.69 -33.18
CA MET A 139 44.61 -6.70 -32.32
C MET A 139 45.99 -7.15 -31.84
N GLY A 140 46.70 -7.92 -32.69
CA GLY A 140 48.09 -8.25 -32.47
C GLY A 140 48.97 -7.02 -32.45
N ASP A 141 49.69 -6.82 -31.37
CA ASP A 141 50.80 -5.90 -31.11
C ASP A 141 50.54 -4.41 -31.37
N GLU A 142 50.12 -3.71 -30.34
CA GLU A 142 50.81 -2.49 -29.87
C GLU A 142 50.08 -1.95 -28.61
N ASP A 143 50.89 -1.81 -27.55
CA ASP A 143 50.60 -1.11 -26.29
C ASP A 143 49.53 -1.69 -25.33
N ALA A 144 50.08 -2.37 -24.34
CA ALA A 144 49.40 -2.82 -23.14
C ALA A 144 48.82 -1.67 -22.33
N GLU A 145 47.60 -1.23 -22.65
CA GLU A 145 46.68 -0.66 -21.69
C GLU A 145 45.84 -1.81 -21.14
N THR A 146 46.00 -2.03 -19.85
CA THR A 146 45.24 -3.01 -19.03
C THR A 146 43.82 -3.15 -19.52
N PRO A 147 43.32 -4.40 -19.78
CA PRO A 147 41.91 -4.62 -20.08
C PRO A 147 41.11 -4.03 -18.92
N GLN A 148 40.32 -3.01 -19.18
CA GLN A 148 39.27 -2.60 -18.26
C GLN A 148 38.33 -3.78 -18.16
N THR A 149 38.62 -4.61 -17.18
CA THR A 149 37.63 -5.59 -16.67
C THR A 149 36.35 -4.79 -16.49
N VAL A 150 35.38 -5.00 -17.36
CA VAL A 150 34.01 -4.58 -17.12
C VAL A 150 33.58 -5.35 -15.89
N VAL A 151 33.95 -4.82 -14.72
CA VAL A 151 33.42 -5.25 -13.46
C VAL A 151 31.94 -4.94 -13.60
N LEU A 152 31.19 -5.97 -14.00
CA LEU A 152 29.74 -5.94 -13.84
C LEU A 152 29.53 -5.44 -12.42
N GLN A 153 29.01 -4.24 -12.29
CA GLN A 153 28.84 -3.50 -11.03
C GLN A 153 27.87 -4.28 -10.13
N THR A 154 28.28 -5.46 -9.71
CA THR A 154 27.54 -6.32 -8.77
C THR A 154 27.34 -5.61 -7.43
N ASP A 155 28.14 -4.58 -7.16
CA ASP A 155 28.02 -3.76 -5.95
C ASP A 155 26.90 -2.71 -6.02
N SER A 156 26.40 -2.36 -7.21
CA SER A 156 25.37 -1.34 -7.35
C SER A 156 24.05 -1.73 -6.68
N TRP A 157 23.60 -2.98 -6.84
CA TRP A 157 22.36 -3.44 -6.20
C TRP A 157 22.50 -3.62 -4.68
N ARG A 158 23.68 -4.07 -4.21
CA ARG A 158 23.96 -4.15 -2.77
C ARG A 158 23.96 -2.78 -2.12
N ASN A 159 24.62 -1.80 -2.74
CA ASN A 159 24.63 -0.42 -2.27
C ASN A 159 23.24 0.22 -2.33
N GLN A 160 22.45 -0.06 -3.37
CA GLN A 160 21.04 0.38 -3.45
C GLN A 160 20.19 -0.26 -2.36
N LEU A 161 20.37 -1.56 -2.09
CA LEU A 161 19.66 -2.25 -1.00
C LEU A 161 20.06 -1.71 0.37
N THR A 162 21.36 -1.52 0.64
CA THR A 162 21.81 -0.99 1.95
C THR A 162 21.32 0.43 2.17
N THR A 163 21.38 1.29 1.16
CA THR A 163 20.85 2.67 1.24
C THR A 163 19.34 2.67 1.41
N GLY A 164 18.61 1.84 0.67
CA GLY A 164 17.17 1.68 0.78
C GLY A 164 16.74 1.15 2.16
N LEU A 165 17.46 0.18 2.70
CA LEU A 165 17.23 -0.35 4.05
C LEU A 165 17.47 0.70 5.12
N TYR A 166 18.55 1.49 5.01
CA TYR A 166 18.86 2.57 5.96
C TYR A 166 17.79 3.66 5.94
N GLN A 167 17.36 4.10 4.76
CA GLN A 167 16.30 5.10 4.61
C GLN A 167 14.97 4.59 5.16
N THR A 168 14.62 3.33 4.87
CA THR A 168 13.42 2.69 5.39
C THR A 168 13.47 2.57 6.91
N ALA A 169 14.60 2.14 7.48
CA ALA A 169 14.76 2.01 8.92
C ALA A 169 14.65 3.37 9.64
N SER A 170 15.23 4.44 9.09
CA SER A 170 15.10 5.78 9.65
C SER A 170 13.67 6.29 9.62
N GLY A 171 12.95 6.08 8.51
CA GLY A 171 11.53 6.43 8.36
C GLY A 171 10.63 5.67 9.32
N VAL A 172 10.86 4.36 9.49
CA VAL A 172 10.14 3.51 10.46
C VAL A 172 10.40 3.98 11.89
N THR A 173 11.65 4.28 12.25
CA THR A 173 12.02 4.78 13.58
C THR A 173 11.30 6.10 13.88
N LEU A 174 11.29 7.03 12.93
CA LEU A 174 10.58 8.30 13.06
C LEU A 174 9.06 8.09 13.22
N ALA A 175 8.47 7.20 12.39
CA ALA A 175 7.05 6.88 12.48
C ALA A 175 6.69 6.27 13.85
N LEU A 176 7.49 5.35 14.36
CA LEU A 176 7.26 4.71 15.68
C LEU A 176 7.42 5.70 16.82
N ALA A 177 8.46 6.54 16.80
CA ALA A 177 8.64 7.58 17.80
C ALA A 177 7.45 8.55 17.82
N LEU A 178 7.02 9.01 16.65
CA LEU A 178 5.86 9.89 16.54
C LEU A 178 4.57 9.19 16.98
N THR A 179 4.38 7.92 16.62
CA THR A 179 3.24 7.09 17.08
C THR A 179 3.22 7.03 18.61
N TYR A 180 4.36 6.78 19.25
CA TYR A 180 4.44 6.77 20.70
C TYR A 180 3.99 8.11 21.31
N PHE A 181 4.51 9.22 20.84
CA PHE A 181 4.12 10.54 21.33
C PHE A 181 2.65 10.85 21.07
N LEU A 182 2.11 10.46 19.91
CA LEU A 182 0.70 10.64 19.59
C LEU A 182 -0.21 9.78 20.49
N LEU A 183 0.16 8.53 20.79
CA LEU A 183 -0.60 7.66 21.69
C LEU A 183 -0.59 8.16 23.13
N VAL A 184 0.53 8.74 23.60
CA VAL A 184 0.65 9.22 24.97
C VAL A 184 0.07 10.61 25.16
N SER A 185 0.34 11.52 24.23
CA SER A 185 0.05 12.96 24.38
C SER A 185 -0.97 13.49 23.39
N GLY A 186 -1.35 12.73 22.36
CA GLY A 186 -2.22 13.18 21.28
C GLY A 186 -3.59 13.66 21.77
N ASP A 187 -4.20 12.93 22.73
CA ASP A 187 -5.48 13.33 23.31
C ASP A 187 -5.39 14.71 23.99
N ARG A 188 -4.32 14.98 24.72
CA ARG A 188 -4.09 16.28 25.40
C ARG A 188 -3.90 17.39 24.38
N MET A 189 -3.12 17.13 23.33
CA MET A 189 -2.88 18.10 22.25
C MET A 189 -4.18 18.47 21.55
N LEU A 190 -5.02 17.47 21.23
CA LEU A 190 -6.34 17.67 20.62
C LEU A 190 -7.29 18.44 21.53
N LEU A 191 -7.28 18.16 22.84
CA LEU A 191 -8.08 18.89 23.82
C LEU A 191 -7.64 20.36 23.94
N ASN A 192 -6.35 20.61 24.05
CA ASN A 192 -5.79 21.96 24.12
C ASN A 192 -6.13 22.79 22.88
N LEU A 193 -6.05 22.16 21.69
CA LEU A 193 -6.46 22.81 20.44
C LEU A 193 -7.97 23.10 20.41
N ALA A 194 -8.77 22.15 20.89
CA ALA A 194 -10.22 22.30 20.98
C ALA A 194 -10.64 23.38 21.97
N ASP A 195 -9.90 23.58 23.05
CA ASP A 195 -10.19 24.60 24.09
C ASP A 195 -10.02 26.04 23.57
N GLN A 196 -9.19 26.23 22.55
CA GLN A 196 -9.04 27.52 21.86
C GLN A 196 -10.21 27.87 20.92
N MET A 197 -11.11 26.91 20.68
CA MET A 197 -12.22 27.08 19.75
C MET A 197 -13.52 27.48 20.48
N LYS A 198 -14.41 28.22 19.76
CA LYS A 198 -15.77 28.50 20.25
C LYS A 198 -16.51 27.17 20.52
N ARG A 199 -17.32 27.10 21.58
CA ARG A 199 -18.01 25.88 22.07
C ARG A 199 -18.69 25.05 20.97
N ARG A 200 -19.30 25.69 19.96
CA ARG A 200 -19.95 24.99 18.85
C ARG A 200 -18.94 24.26 17.95
N LYS A 201 -17.84 24.95 17.58
CA LYS A 201 -16.76 24.35 16.75
C LYS A 201 -16.04 23.25 17.50
N ARG A 202 -15.76 23.44 18.80
CA ARG A 202 -15.18 22.43 19.68
C ARG A 202 -15.99 21.12 19.68
N ARG A 203 -17.33 21.20 19.88
CA ARG A 203 -18.17 19.99 19.86
C ARG A 203 -18.13 19.25 18.53
N ILE A 204 -18.17 19.97 17.43
CA ILE A 204 -18.11 19.39 16.08
C ILE A 204 -16.77 18.70 15.89
N MET A 205 -15.65 19.38 16.17
CA MET A 205 -14.30 18.84 16.05
C MET A 205 -14.11 17.57 16.88
N MET A 206 -14.49 17.59 18.16
CA MET A 206 -14.38 16.40 19.04
C MET A 206 -15.25 15.23 18.57
N ARG A 207 -16.41 15.51 17.99
CA ARG A 207 -17.26 14.46 17.40
C ARG A 207 -16.59 13.85 16.17
N ILE A 208 -16.04 14.68 15.27
CA ILE A 208 -15.31 14.22 14.07
C ILE A 208 -14.15 13.32 14.46
N ILE A 209 -13.33 13.77 15.42
CA ILE A 209 -12.15 13.02 15.87
C ILE A 209 -12.56 11.66 16.45
N ARG A 210 -13.49 11.64 17.42
CA ARG A 210 -13.92 10.38 18.07
C ARG A 210 -14.59 9.43 17.09
N SER A 211 -15.53 9.92 16.30
CA SER A 211 -16.21 9.12 15.29
C SER A 211 -15.25 8.61 14.21
N GLY A 212 -14.28 9.44 13.82
CA GLY A 212 -13.22 9.06 12.89
C GLY A 212 -12.31 7.96 13.48
N GLN A 213 -11.82 8.16 14.70
CA GLN A 213 -10.99 7.16 15.39
C GLN A 213 -11.68 5.79 15.48
N GLU A 214 -12.95 5.77 15.94
CA GLU A 214 -13.71 4.52 16.04
C GLU A 214 -13.93 3.84 14.70
N GLN A 215 -14.27 4.60 13.66
CA GLN A 215 -14.53 4.04 12.33
C GLN A 215 -13.26 3.49 11.70
N ILE A 216 -12.16 4.25 11.77
CA ILE A 216 -10.87 3.85 11.20
C ILE A 216 -10.29 2.65 11.95
N ALA A 217 -10.31 2.68 13.29
CA ALA A 217 -9.81 1.58 14.10
C ALA A 217 -10.62 0.29 13.87
N ARG A 218 -11.95 0.40 13.75
CA ARG A 218 -12.81 -0.74 13.41
C ARG A 218 -12.50 -1.28 12.03
N TYR A 219 -12.36 -0.41 11.03
CA TYR A 219 -12.02 -0.79 9.67
C TYR A 219 -10.66 -1.50 9.62
N LEU A 220 -9.60 -0.88 10.17
CA LEU A 220 -8.26 -1.47 10.18
C LEU A 220 -8.21 -2.78 10.97
N GLY A 221 -8.93 -2.84 12.10
CA GLY A 221 -9.01 -4.07 12.90
C GLY A 221 -9.68 -5.21 12.15
N VAL A 222 -10.80 -4.93 11.46
CA VAL A 222 -11.53 -5.95 10.67
C VAL A 222 -10.70 -6.43 9.50
N ILE A 223 -10.09 -5.53 8.71
CA ILE A 223 -9.28 -5.94 7.54
C ILE A 223 -8.05 -6.73 7.97
N THR A 224 -7.41 -6.35 9.08
CA THR A 224 -6.28 -7.08 9.64
C THR A 224 -6.71 -8.50 10.05
N LEU A 225 -7.81 -8.62 10.80
CA LEU A 225 -8.32 -9.92 11.23
C LEU A 225 -8.70 -10.80 10.03
N THR A 226 -9.41 -10.26 9.06
CA THR A 226 -9.83 -10.97 7.86
C THR A 226 -8.64 -11.45 7.03
N ASN A 227 -7.69 -10.57 6.74
CA ASN A 227 -6.51 -10.91 5.95
C ASN A 227 -5.62 -11.94 6.66
N THR A 228 -5.44 -11.80 7.98
CA THR A 228 -4.72 -12.78 8.79
C THR A 228 -5.43 -14.14 8.79
N SER A 229 -6.76 -14.17 8.93
CA SER A 229 -7.53 -15.41 8.90
C SER A 229 -7.40 -16.14 7.56
N ILE A 230 -7.45 -15.41 6.44
CA ILE A 230 -7.25 -15.99 5.10
C ILE A 230 -5.82 -16.50 4.95
N GLY A 231 -4.83 -15.71 5.38
CA GLY A 231 -3.43 -16.14 5.35
C GLY A 231 -3.19 -17.42 6.17
N VAL A 232 -3.76 -17.51 7.36
CA VAL A 232 -3.70 -18.73 8.18
C VAL A 232 -4.37 -19.91 7.47
N ALA A 233 -5.57 -19.71 6.91
CA ALA A 233 -6.29 -20.77 6.19
C ALA A 233 -5.47 -21.29 5.00
N ILE A 234 -4.87 -20.40 4.20
CA ILE A 234 -4.01 -20.80 3.06
C ILE A 234 -2.71 -21.43 3.53
N GLY A 235 -2.10 -20.92 4.59
CA GLY A 235 -0.92 -21.56 5.20
C GLY A 235 -1.20 -23.00 5.68
N LEU A 236 -2.37 -23.23 6.26
CA LEU A 236 -2.79 -24.59 6.68
C LEU A 236 -3.06 -25.50 5.48
N ILE A 237 -3.69 -25.00 4.41
CA ILE A 237 -3.90 -25.77 3.18
C ILE A 237 -2.55 -26.09 2.53
N ALA A 238 -1.65 -25.13 2.43
CA ALA A 238 -0.30 -25.33 1.89
C ALA A 238 0.49 -26.36 2.71
N TRP A 239 0.35 -26.32 4.03
CA TRP A 239 0.95 -27.31 4.94
C TRP A 239 0.37 -28.71 4.73
N ALA A 240 -0.94 -28.83 4.64
CA ALA A 240 -1.62 -30.12 4.40
C ALA A 240 -1.25 -30.74 3.04
N MET A 241 -0.95 -29.90 2.06
CA MET A 241 -0.47 -30.33 0.74
C MET A 241 1.03 -30.67 0.70
N GLY A 242 1.78 -30.45 1.79
CA GLY A 242 3.22 -30.66 1.83
C GLY A 242 4.06 -29.60 1.09
N MET A 243 3.48 -28.40 0.88
CA MET A 243 4.17 -27.30 0.22
C MET A 243 5.35 -26.79 1.08
N PRO A 244 6.52 -26.48 0.50
CA PRO A 244 7.64 -25.96 1.27
C PRO A 244 7.30 -24.58 1.87
N SER A 245 7.74 -24.37 3.12
CA SER A 245 7.57 -23.10 3.86
C SER A 245 6.12 -22.56 3.90
N PRO A 246 5.11 -23.36 4.32
CA PRO A 246 3.70 -22.99 4.22
C PRO A 246 3.33 -21.72 5.01
N VAL A 247 4.01 -21.47 6.13
CA VAL A 247 3.83 -20.26 6.95
C VAL A 247 4.17 -19.01 6.16
N VAL A 248 5.22 -19.08 5.33
CA VAL A 248 5.66 -17.94 4.51
C VAL A 248 4.58 -17.57 3.49
N TRP A 249 4.02 -18.56 2.80
CA TRP A 249 2.97 -18.32 1.81
C TRP A 249 1.69 -17.80 2.45
N GLY A 250 1.34 -18.31 3.62
CA GLY A 250 0.24 -17.74 4.41
C GLY A 250 0.47 -16.29 4.80
N LEU A 251 1.69 -15.93 5.23
CA LEU A 251 2.06 -14.55 5.56
C LEU A 251 2.03 -13.63 4.33
N ILE A 252 2.58 -14.09 3.20
CA ILE A 252 2.57 -13.33 1.94
C ILE A 252 1.13 -13.06 1.51
N VAL A 253 0.24 -14.05 1.57
CA VAL A 253 -1.19 -13.88 1.30
C VAL A 253 -1.81 -12.84 2.24
N ALA A 254 -1.57 -12.95 3.55
CA ALA A 254 -2.10 -12.00 4.51
C ALA A 254 -1.63 -10.57 4.23
N LEU A 255 -0.36 -10.38 3.89
CA LEU A 255 0.23 -9.07 3.61
C LEU A 255 -0.23 -8.48 2.27
N THR A 256 -0.19 -9.25 1.20
CA THR A 256 -0.58 -8.76 -0.14
C THR A 256 -2.02 -8.32 -0.19
N ARG A 257 -2.92 -8.98 0.56
CA ARG A 257 -4.34 -8.61 0.64
C ARG A 257 -4.62 -7.24 1.27
N PHE A 258 -3.64 -6.61 1.92
CA PHE A 258 -3.79 -5.21 2.32
C PHE A 258 -3.84 -4.26 1.12
N ILE A 259 -3.29 -4.66 -0.03
CA ILE A 259 -3.40 -3.93 -1.28
C ILE A 259 -4.74 -4.29 -1.92
N SER A 260 -5.73 -3.41 -1.81
CA SER A 260 -7.07 -3.67 -2.34
C SER A 260 -7.05 -4.03 -3.82
N TYR A 261 -7.82 -5.05 -4.19
CA TYR A 261 -7.95 -5.60 -5.54
C TYR A 261 -6.65 -6.20 -6.09
N LEU A 262 -5.56 -5.43 -6.18
CA LEU A 262 -4.27 -5.89 -6.72
C LEU A 262 -3.67 -7.01 -5.87
N GLY A 263 -3.83 -6.95 -4.56
CA GLY A 263 -3.27 -7.94 -3.64
C GLY A 263 -3.78 -9.35 -3.86
N VAL A 264 -5.05 -9.49 -4.26
CA VAL A 264 -5.63 -10.80 -4.60
C VAL A 264 -4.99 -11.38 -5.85
N PHE A 265 -4.79 -10.56 -6.89
CA PHE A 265 -4.13 -11.01 -8.13
C PHE A 265 -2.66 -11.33 -7.91
N ILE A 266 -1.95 -10.52 -7.14
CA ILE A 266 -0.53 -10.77 -6.78
C ILE A 266 -0.42 -12.07 -5.98
N ALA A 267 -1.25 -12.25 -4.95
CA ALA A 267 -1.24 -13.47 -4.14
C ALA A 267 -1.57 -14.71 -4.98
N PHE A 268 -2.58 -14.63 -5.84
CA PHE A 268 -2.95 -15.72 -6.74
C PHE A 268 -1.82 -16.09 -7.69
N GLY A 269 -1.19 -15.10 -8.33
CA GLY A 269 -0.05 -15.31 -9.22
C GLY A 269 1.12 -15.96 -8.49
N LEU A 270 1.50 -15.45 -7.33
CA LEU A 270 2.59 -16.02 -6.51
C LEU A 270 2.29 -17.45 -6.08
N LEU A 271 1.07 -17.70 -5.56
CA LEU A 271 0.67 -19.07 -5.17
C LEU A 271 0.65 -20.02 -6.34
N THR A 272 0.22 -19.56 -7.53
CA THR A 272 0.23 -20.39 -8.74
C THR A 272 1.65 -20.77 -9.13
N VAL A 273 2.54 -19.78 -9.24
CA VAL A 273 3.94 -20.02 -9.61
C VAL A 273 4.61 -20.99 -8.61
N VAL A 274 4.40 -20.76 -7.31
CA VAL A 274 4.99 -21.64 -6.29
C VAL A 274 4.38 -23.04 -6.31
N SER A 275 3.08 -23.17 -6.51
CA SER A 275 2.44 -24.49 -6.61
C SER A 275 2.95 -25.28 -7.81
N VAL A 276 3.11 -24.63 -8.96
CA VAL A 276 3.66 -25.24 -10.18
C VAL A 276 5.11 -25.70 -9.99
N THR A 277 5.92 -24.94 -9.24
CA THR A 277 7.32 -25.29 -8.97
C THR A 277 7.49 -26.28 -7.82
N SER A 278 6.44 -26.57 -7.04
CA SER A 278 6.52 -27.42 -5.83
C SER A 278 5.89 -28.80 -6.03
N PHE A 279 5.04 -28.97 -7.03
CA PHE A 279 4.27 -30.20 -7.23
C PHE A 279 4.40 -30.73 -8.66
N ASP A 280 4.29 -32.03 -8.82
CA ASP A 280 4.44 -32.74 -10.12
C ASP A 280 3.10 -33.01 -10.81
N THR A 281 1.97 -33.00 -10.06
CA THR A 281 0.65 -33.33 -10.61
C THR A 281 -0.23 -32.11 -10.75
N LEU A 282 -0.95 -31.98 -11.85
CA LEU A 282 -1.80 -30.81 -12.15
C LEU A 282 -2.82 -30.51 -11.06
N TRP A 283 -3.41 -31.53 -10.44
CA TRP A 283 -4.38 -31.31 -9.38
C TRP A 283 -3.73 -30.70 -8.12
N GLN A 284 -2.53 -31.15 -7.75
CA GLN A 284 -1.79 -30.57 -6.61
C GLN A 284 -1.37 -29.13 -6.88
N MET A 285 -0.92 -28.85 -8.10
CA MET A 285 -0.60 -27.47 -8.53
C MET A 285 -1.81 -26.52 -8.41
N ALA A 286 -3.01 -27.04 -8.65
CA ALA A 286 -4.24 -26.24 -8.65
C ALA A 286 -4.84 -26.03 -7.24
N VAL A 287 -4.66 -26.96 -6.29
CA VAL A 287 -5.38 -26.94 -5.00
C VAL A 287 -5.16 -25.66 -4.22
N VAL A 288 -3.91 -25.24 -4.04
CA VAL A 288 -3.61 -24.05 -3.21
C VAL A 288 -4.13 -22.75 -3.85
N PRO A 289 -3.82 -22.44 -5.12
CA PRO A 289 -4.33 -21.20 -5.74
C PRO A 289 -5.86 -21.18 -5.92
N VAL A 290 -6.48 -22.31 -6.25
CA VAL A 290 -7.95 -22.40 -6.39
C VAL A 290 -8.62 -22.24 -5.02
N SER A 291 -8.11 -22.90 -3.97
CA SER A 291 -8.60 -22.71 -2.60
C SER A 291 -8.50 -21.25 -2.15
N PHE A 292 -7.40 -20.57 -2.48
CA PHE A 292 -7.25 -19.15 -2.22
C PHE A 292 -8.31 -18.31 -2.92
N MET A 293 -8.58 -18.57 -4.21
CA MET A 293 -9.63 -17.85 -4.96
C MET A 293 -11.02 -18.11 -4.37
N ILE A 294 -11.34 -19.35 -4.00
CA ILE A 294 -12.62 -19.71 -3.39
C ILE A 294 -12.77 -18.99 -2.04
N ILE A 295 -11.80 -19.10 -1.13
CA ILE A 295 -11.86 -18.47 0.20
C ILE A 295 -11.91 -16.95 0.07
N SER A 296 -11.10 -16.36 -0.81
CA SER A 296 -11.08 -14.92 -1.04
C SER A 296 -12.40 -14.41 -1.59
N SER A 297 -13.01 -15.14 -2.52
CA SER A 297 -14.32 -14.81 -3.09
C SER A 297 -15.43 -14.92 -2.04
N LEU A 298 -15.45 -15.99 -1.25
CA LEU A 298 -16.43 -16.18 -0.17
C LEU A 298 -16.33 -15.02 0.86
N VAL A 299 -15.11 -14.68 1.27
CA VAL A 299 -14.89 -13.58 2.20
C VAL A 299 -15.28 -12.24 1.59
N GLY A 300 -14.88 -11.96 0.34
CA GLY A 300 -15.20 -10.71 -0.34
C GLY A 300 -16.68 -10.52 -0.64
N PHE A 301 -17.39 -11.58 -1.02
CA PHE A 301 -18.82 -11.49 -1.35
C PHE A 301 -19.75 -11.56 -0.13
N PHE A 302 -19.41 -12.34 0.88
CA PHE A 302 -20.30 -12.58 2.02
C PHE A 302 -19.85 -11.90 3.29
N LEU A 303 -18.57 -12.02 3.66
CA LEU A 303 -18.09 -11.55 4.94
C LEU A 303 -17.79 -10.06 4.97
N GLU A 304 -17.12 -9.54 3.93
CA GLU A 304 -16.78 -8.12 3.87
C GLU A 304 -18.01 -7.20 3.89
N PRO A 305 -19.08 -7.42 3.09
CA PRO A 305 -20.28 -6.60 3.16
C PRO A 305 -20.98 -6.66 4.52
N TYR A 306 -20.98 -7.86 5.15
CA TYR A 306 -21.61 -8.07 6.47
C TYR A 306 -20.85 -7.36 7.59
N ILE A 307 -19.52 -7.41 7.57
CA ILE A 307 -18.66 -6.83 8.60
C ILE A 307 -18.51 -5.31 8.41
N HIS A 308 -18.36 -4.84 7.18
CA HIS A 308 -18.17 -3.41 6.88
C HIS A 308 -19.43 -2.57 7.06
N GLY A 309 -20.59 -3.21 7.32
CA GLY A 309 -21.81 -2.52 7.77
C GLY A 309 -21.97 -1.09 7.27
N MET A 310 -21.87 -0.88 5.99
CA MET A 310 -22.50 0.18 5.23
C MET A 310 -22.00 1.63 5.28
N ARG A 311 -20.86 2.00 5.85
CA ARG A 311 -20.63 3.45 6.00
C ARG A 311 -19.34 4.06 5.43
N LEU A 312 -18.47 3.27 4.83
CA LEU A 312 -17.27 3.81 4.16
C LEU A 312 -17.08 3.18 2.76
N ALA A 313 -18.16 3.05 2.01
CA ALA A 313 -18.11 2.53 0.66
C ALA A 313 -17.47 3.57 -0.27
N VAL A 314 -16.15 3.56 -0.38
CA VAL A 314 -15.44 4.30 -1.43
C VAL A 314 -15.72 3.62 -2.76
N ASN A 315 -15.93 4.39 -3.80
CA ASN A 315 -16.10 3.87 -5.15
C ASN A 315 -14.86 3.08 -5.58
N PRO A 316 -15.00 1.83 -6.07
CA PRO A 316 -13.85 1.01 -6.51
C PRO A 316 -12.95 1.70 -7.53
N VAL A 317 -13.51 2.47 -8.45
CA VAL A 317 -12.74 3.26 -9.44
C VAL A 317 -11.86 4.29 -8.74
N VAL A 318 -12.40 4.95 -7.71
CA VAL A 318 -11.65 5.94 -6.92
C VAL A 318 -10.49 5.27 -6.17
N ILE A 319 -10.73 4.08 -5.59
CA ILE A 319 -9.66 3.31 -4.93
C ILE A 319 -8.58 2.94 -5.94
N PHE A 320 -8.97 2.47 -7.13
CA PHE A 320 -8.03 2.09 -8.17
C PHE A 320 -7.15 3.28 -8.60
N ILE A 321 -7.76 4.43 -8.89
CA ILE A 321 -7.03 5.67 -9.19
C ILE A 321 -6.12 6.08 -8.02
N ALA A 322 -6.62 5.98 -6.79
CA ALA A 322 -5.86 6.33 -5.60
C ALA A 322 -4.62 5.42 -5.41
N ILE A 323 -4.71 4.11 -5.76
CA ILE A 323 -3.56 3.19 -5.70
C ILE A 323 -2.43 3.69 -6.62
N PHE A 324 -2.75 4.07 -7.86
CA PHE A 324 -1.74 4.63 -8.78
C PHE A 324 -1.21 5.96 -8.29
N PHE A 325 -2.07 6.84 -7.80
CA PHE A 325 -1.69 8.15 -7.30
C PHE A 325 -0.74 8.06 -6.10
N TRP A 326 -1.12 7.31 -5.05
CA TRP A 326 -0.29 7.15 -3.86
C TRP A 326 0.94 6.27 -4.12
N GLY A 327 0.83 5.31 -5.06
CA GLY A 327 1.96 4.51 -5.52
C GLY A 327 3.00 5.35 -6.25
N TRP A 328 2.55 6.27 -7.10
CA TRP A 328 3.45 7.24 -7.75
C TRP A 328 4.09 8.20 -6.75
N LEU A 329 3.32 8.69 -5.77
CA LEU A 329 3.76 9.70 -4.81
C LEU A 329 4.74 9.13 -3.78
N TRP A 330 4.48 7.92 -3.25
CA TRP A 330 5.20 7.32 -2.12
C TRP A 330 5.67 5.88 -2.36
N GLY A 331 5.63 5.42 -3.60
CA GLY A 331 6.09 4.08 -3.98
C GLY A 331 5.23 2.95 -3.39
N PRO A 332 5.83 1.75 -3.16
CA PRO A 332 5.10 0.58 -2.66
C PRO A 332 4.36 0.82 -1.34
N ILE A 333 4.93 1.63 -0.44
CA ILE A 333 4.29 1.95 0.84
C ILE A 333 3.02 2.76 0.61
N GLY A 334 3.02 3.69 -0.37
CA GLY A 334 1.84 4.45 -0.79
C GLY A 334 0.71 3.54 -1.27
N VAL A 335 1.02 2.52 -2.07
CA VAL A 335 0.04 1.50 -2.50
C VAL A 335 -0.58 0.78 -1.31
N PHE A 336 0.25 0.38 -0.33
CA PHE A 336 -0.18 -0.33 0.87
C PHE A 336 -1.13 0.47 1.75
N ILE A 337 -0.84 1.76 1.94
CA ILE A 337 -1.63 2.63 2.82
C ILE A 337 -2.79 3.32 2.10
N THR A 338 -2.98 3.11 0.80
CA THR A 338 -4.01 3.79 0.00
C THR A 338 -5.39 3.68 0.64
N VAL A 339 -5.82 2.47 1.00
CA VAL A 339 -7.18 2.26 1.51
C VAL A 339 -7.38 2.84 2.91
N PRO A 340 -6.48 2.60 3.88
CA PRO A 340 -6.55 3.31 5.15
C PRO A 340 -6.58 4.83 5.00
N LEU A 341 -5.74 5.36 4.12
CA LEU A 341 -5.65 6.81 3.90
C LEU A 341 -6.93 7.37 3.25
N MET A 342 -7.45 6.70 2.23
CA MET A 342 -8.74 7.06 1.62
C MET A 342 -9.90 6.98 2.62
N THR A 343 -9.86 6.02 3.55
CA THR A 343 -10.82 5.93 4.64
C THR A 343 -10.77 7.16 5.56
N VAL A 344 -9.57 7.61 5.94
CA VAL A 344 -9.38 8.84 6.72
C VAL A 344 -9.92 10.05 5.95
N ILE A 345 -9.56 10.19 4.67
CA ILE A 345 -10.01 11.28 3.80
C ILE A 345 -11.53 11.30 3.71
N MET A 346 -12.18 10.16 3.48
CA MET A 346 -13.63 10.07 3.41
C MET A 346 -14.32 10.45 4.72
N VAL A 347 -13.78 10.02 5.87
CA VAL A 347 -14.29 10.43 7.17
C VAL A 347 -14.20 11.94 7.34
N VAL A 348 -13.08 12.57 7.00
CA VAL A 348 -12.91 14.01 7.10
C VAL A 348 -13.89 14.74 6.18
N ILE A 349 -13.95 14.37 4.90
CA ILE A 349 -14.82 14.99 3.90
C ILE A 349 -16.30 14.85 4.28
N SER A 350 -16.72 13.70 4.82
CA SER A 350 -18.12 13.46 5.22
C SER A 350 -18.63 14.42 6.32
N HIS A 351 -17.71 15.02 7.09
CA HIS A 351 -18.05 15.95 8.15
C HIS A 351 -17.94 17.44 7.76
N ILE A 352 -17.49 17.73 6.53
CA ILE A 352 -17.37 19.09 6.00
C ILE A 352 -18.54 19.36 5.05
N PRO A 353 -19.54 20.19 5.42
CA PRO A 353 -20.74 20.41 4.59
C PRO A 353 -20.44 20.93 3.19
N GLN A 354 -19.39 21.76 3.03
CA GLN A 354 -18.98 22.31 1.74
C GLN A 354 -18.44 21.26 0.77
N MET A 355 -17.98 20.12 1.29
CA MET A 355 -17.40 19.02 0.51
C MET A 355 -18.39 17.88 0.24
N ASN A 356 -19.68 18.10 0.52
CA ASN A 356 -20.70 17.06 0.35
C ASN A 356 -20.81 16.57 -1.11
N GLY A 357 -20.63 17.45 -2.09
CA GLY A 357 -20.58 17.07 -3.51
C GLY A 357 -19.40 16.14 -3.83
N VAL A 358 -18.21 16.44 -3.29
CA VAL A 358 -17.02 15.62 -3.44
C VAL A 358 -17.22 14.25 -2.76
N TYR A 359 -17.80 14.26 -1.55
CA TYR A 359 -18.14 13.02 -0.84
C TYR A 359 -19.06 12.12 -1.65
N GLN A 360 -20.10 12.67 -2.27
CA GLN A 360 -21.03 11.92 -3.12
C GLN A 360 -20.34 11.28 -4.33
N VAL A 361 -19.42 11.99 -4.99
CA VAL A 361 -18.67 11.46 -6.14
C VAL A 361 -17.73 10.33 -5.71
N LEU A 362 -17.06 10.49 -4.57
CA LEU A 362 -16.12 9.49 -4.06
C LEU A 362 -16.80 8.26 -3.45
N SER A 363 -18.07 8.39 -3.01
CA SER A 363 -18.80 7.31 -2.35
C SER A 363 -19.52 6.41 -3.35
N LYS A 364 -19.69 5.13 -3.00
CA LYS A 364 -20.43 4.13 -3.78
C LYS A 364 -21.95 4.40 -3.78
N ASP A 365 -22.48 5.16 -2.82
CA ASP A 365 -23.92 5.34 -2.59
C ASP A 365 -24.56 6.43 -3.46
N SER A 366 -23.80 7.14 -4.30
CA SER A 366 -24.33 8.22 -5.15
C SER A 366 -25.39 7.75 -6.15
N VAL A 367 -25.35 6.48 -6.57
CA VAL A 367 -26.31 5.92 -7.53
C VAL A 367 -27.71 5.71 -6.93
N LYS A 368 -27.82 5.44 -5.63
CA LYS A 368 -29.12 5.23 -4.97
C LYS A 368 -29.90 6.52 -4.72
N THR A 369 -29.19 7.62 -4.50
CA THR A 369 -29.79 8.92 -4.21
C THR A 369 -30.35 9.58 -5.47
N LEU A 370 -29.71 9.37 -6.62
CA LEU A 370 -30.20 9.86 -7.93
C LEU A 370 -31.46 9.10 -8.37
N ARG A 371 -31.51 7.77 -8.23
CA ARG A 371 -32.71 6.98 -8.53
C ARG A 371 -33.94 7.34 -7.68
N LYS A 372 -33.72 7.78 -6.44
CA LYS A 372 -34.82 8.19 -5.54
C LYS A 372 -35.33 9.59 -5.86
N LYS A 373 -34.54 10.44 -6.53
CA LYS A 373 -34.95 11.77 -7.01
C LYS A 373 -35.67 11.71 -8.37
N GLU A 374 -35.40 10.69 -9.18
CA GLU A 374 -36.12 10.50 -10.47
C GLU A 374 -37.46 9.79 -10.30
N SER A 375 -37.70 9.16 -9.13
CA SER A 375 -38.95 8.45 -8.81
C SER A 375 -39.91 9.26 -7.90
N SER A 376 -39.57 10.49 -7.58
CA SER A 376 -40.41 11.47 -6.85
C SER A 376 -40.80 12.63 -7.75
#